data_174035daf739944a2c8b8bcc335e4df2
#
_entry.id   174035daf739944a2c8b8bcc335e4df2
#
_cell.length_a   1.000
_cell.length_b   1.000
_cell.length_c   1.000
_cell.angle_alpha   90.00
_cell.angle_beta   90.00
_cell.angle_gamma   90.00
#
_symmetry.space_group_name_H-M   'P 1'
#
loop_
_entity.id
_entity.type
_entity.pdbx_description
1 polymer ?
#
loop_
_entity_poly.entity_id
_entity_poly.type
_entity_poly.pdbx_seq_one_letter_code
_entity_poly.pdbx_strand_id
1 'polypeptide(L)'
;MGWKEGDMDLTWDRTVCEVNGNQVTLDAPLTVALDANYGTSSLLTYQRNGRIHDCGVENMTLISDYDKRYPKDEDHCWTGISIEDAENCWVRLVNFKHFAGSAVIVQRTGSKITVEDCISKEPVSEIGGMRRCTFHTLGQQTLFQRCGTLPKQAVCRIPTGSVFILSQIFES
;
A
#
# COMPACT_ATOMS: atom_id res chain seq x y z
N MET A 1 13.38 -4.45 23.80
CA MET A 1 13.51 -3.48 22.68
C MET A 1 12.93 -2.18 23.17
N GLY A 2 13.73 -1.16 23.30
CA GLY A 2 13.27 0.18 23.70
C GLY A 2 13.06 1.01 22.44
N TRP A 3 11.82 1.40 22.16
CA TRP A 3 11.51 2.41 21.17
C TRP A 3 11.94 3.77 21.72
N LYS A 4 12.59 4.57 20.91
CA LYS A 4 12.94 5.96 21.26
C LYS A 4 12.07 6.90 20.46
N GLU A 5 11.85 8.09 21.01
CA GLU A 5 11.22 9.19 20.28
C GLU A 5 11.99 9.45 18.97
N GLY A 6 11.26 9.55 17.85
CA GLY A 6 11.83 9.68 16.52
C GLY A 6 12.12 8.38 15.77
N ASP A 7 12.09 7.21 16.43
CA ASP A 7 12.33 5.93 15.73
C ASP A 7 11.20 5.58 14.75
N MET A 8 9.98 6.05 15.01
CA MET A 8 8.76 5.75 14.25
C MET A 8 7.80 6.93 14.22
N ASP A 9 8.21 8.03 13.61
CA ASP A 9 7.32 9.17 13.42
C ASP A 9 6.22 8.85 12.39
N LEU A 10 4.99 9.23 12.72
CA LEU A 10 3.86 9.12 11.82
C LEU A 10 3.79 10.40 10.99
N THR A 11 3.85 10.26 9.68
CA THR A 11 3.77 11.38 8.74
C THR A 11 2.53 11.28 7.88
N TRP A 12 1.87 12.40 7.63
CA TRP A 12 0.73 12.52 6.72
C TRP A 12 1.02 13.60 5.69
N ASP A 13 0.96 13.22 4.42
CA ASP A 13 0.91 14.16 3.32
C ASP A 13 -0.51 14.66 3.16
N ARG A 14 -0.72 15.96 3.27
CA ARG A 14 -2.04 16.59 3.10
C ARG A 14 -1.90 17.89 2.33
N THR A 15 -2.93 18.18 1.56
CA THR A 15 -3.03 19.49 0.92
C THR A 15 -3.77 20.45 1.84
N VAL A 16 -3.20 21.61 2.06
CA VAL A 16 -3.86 22.70 2.80
C VAL A 16 -4.89 23.33 1.86
N CYS A 17 -6.18 23.19 2.20
CA CYS A 17 -7.30 23.74 1.42
C CYS A 17 -7.62 25.18 1.84
N GLU A 18 -7.49 25.48 3.13
CA GLU A 18 -7.83 26.80 3.67
C GLU A 18 -7.01 27.10 4.94
N VAL A 19 -6.67 28.36 5.15
CA VAL A 19 -6.08 28.87 6.38
C VAL A 19 -6.89 30.06 6.86
N ASN A 20 -7.47 29.96 8.06
CA ASN A 20 -8.25 31.02 8.67
C ASN A 20 -7.72 31.27 10.11
N GLY A 21 -6.90 32.30 10.28
CA GLY A 21 -6.20 32.57 11.53
C GLY A 21 -5.32 31.36 11.94
N ASN A 22 -5.65 30.73 13.05
CA ASN A 22 -4.95 29.55 13.57
C ASN A 22 -5.59 28.22 13.13
N GLN A 23 -6.59 28.24 12.26
CA GLN A 23 -7.25 27.04 11.73
C GLN A 23 -6.72 26.72 10.36
N VAL A 24 -6.34 25.46 10.17
CA VAL A 24 -5.87 24.91 8.89
C VAL A 24 -6.80 23.77 8.48
N THR A 25 -7.42 23.90 7.31
CA THR A 25 -8.27 22.88 6.73
C THR A 25 -7.46 22.03 5.75
N LEU A 26 -7.51 20.71 5.91
CA LEU A 26 -6.79 19.74 5.10
C LEU A 26 -7.76 19.04 4.15
N ASP A 27 -7.24 18.53 3.03
CA ASP A 27 -7.97 17.77 2.01
C ASP A 27 -8.49 16.40 2.51
N ALA A 28 -7.87 15.85 3.54
CA ALA A 28 -8.31 14.62 4.19
C ALA A 28 -7.97 14.62 5.67
N PRO A 29 -8.74 13.90 6.50
CA PRO A 29 -8.49 13.83 7.94
C PRO A 29 -7.16 13.13 8.26
N LEU A 30 -6.62 13.46 9.42
CA LEU A 30 -5.57 12.67 10.05
C LEU A 30 -6.20 11.43 10.69
N THR A 31 -5.47 10.31 10.66
CA THR A 31 -5.98 9.03 11.18
C THR A 31 -5.69 8.80 12.65
N VAL A 32 -5.01 9.73 13.29
CA VAL A 32 -4.63 9.68 14.72
C VAL A 32 -4.93 11.04 15.34
N ALA A 33 -5.39 11.04 16.59
CA ALA A 33 -5.52 12.26 17.37
C ALA A 33 -4.13 12.84 17.67
N LEU A 34 -4.01 14.17 17.54
CA LEU A 34 -2.82 14.89 17.97
C LEU A 34 -3.04 15.35 19.41
N ASP A 35 -2.28 14.78 20.35
CA ASP A 35 -2.39 15.07 21.77
C ASP A 35 -0.99 15.29 22.35
N ALA A 36 -0.73 16.48 22.82
CA ALA A 36 0.56 16.89 23.40
C ALA A 36 0.97 16.07 24.63
N ASN A 37 0.05 15.34 25.27
CA ASN A 37 0.38 14.45 26.39
C ASN A 37 1.13 13.18 25.92
N TYR A 38 1.03 12.83 24.63
CA TYR A 38 1.61 11.61 24.09
C TYR A 38 2.72 11.85 23.07
N GLY A 39 2.93 13.09 22.64
CA GLY A 39 4.00 13.42 21.70
C GLY A 39 3.89 14.83 21.15
N THR A 40 4.91 15.25 20.45
CA THR A 40 4.95 16.53 19.74
C THR A 40 4.46 16.35 18.31
N SER A 41 3.79 17.36 17.78
CA SER A 41 3.32 17.38 16.38
C SER A 41 3.82 18.65 15.70
N SER A 42 4.22 18.54 14.45
CA SER A 42 4.67 19.67 13.66
C SER A 42 4.01 19.66 12.27
N LEU A 43 3.82 20.85 11.71
CA LEU A 43 3.40 21.04 10.33
C LEU A 43 4.59 21.55 9.52
N LEU A 44 4.96 20.82 8.49
CA LEU A 44 6.04 21.18 7.60
C LEU A 44 5.51 21.33 6.18
N THR A 45 5.85 22.42 5.52
CA THR A 45 5.57 22.58 4.09
C THR A 45 6.70 22.01 3.27
N TYR A 46 6.37 21.31 2.19
CA TYR A 46 7.35 20.76 1.28
C TYR A 46 6.84 20.79 -0.16
N GLN A 47 7.74 20.71 -1.11
CA GLN A 47 7.42 20.53 -2.50
C GLN A 47 7.94 19.19 -2.96
N ARG A 48 7.07 18.40 -3.59
CA ARG A 48 7.43 17.09 -4.15
C ARG A 48 7.37 17.16 -5.67
N ASN A 49 8.52 17.39 -6.27
CA ASN A 49 8.67 17.40 -7.73
C ASN A 49 8.92 15.97 -8.21
N GLY A 50 8.43 15.64 -9.41
CA GLY A 50 8.74 14.37 -10.08
C GLY A 50 7.77 13.22 -9.78
N ARG A 51 6.69 13.42 -9.02
CA ARG A 51 5.63 12.40 -8.92
C ARG A 51 4.96 12.18 -10.27
N ILE A 52 4.78 10.93 -10.63
CA ILE A 52 3.86 10.56 -11.71
C ILE A 52 2.44 10.64 -11.19
N HIS A 53 1.49 11.02 -12.03
CA HIS A 53 0.09 11.16 -11.63
C HIS A 53 -0.86 10.79 -12.75
N ASP A 54 -2.12 10.50 -12.37
CA ASP A 54 -3.23 10.25 -13.29
C ASP A 54 -2.94 9.13 -14.32
N CYS A 55 -2.26 8.07 -13.88
CA CYS A 55 -1.95 6.93 -14.73
C CYS A 55 -2.21 5.60 -14.03
N GLY A 56 -2.28 4.52 -14.79
CA GLY A 56 -2.57 3.22 -14.20
C GLY A 56 -2.23 2.04 -15.08
N VAL A 57 -2.33 0.87 -14.46
CA VAL A 57 -2.12 -0.44 -15.09
C VAL A 57 -3.43 -1.21 -15.04
N GLU A 58 -3.88 -1.72 -16.17
CA GLU A 58 -5.15 -2.42 -16.23
C GLU A 58 -5.24 -3.52 -17.31
N ASN A 59 -6.20 -4.43 -17.12
CA ASN A 59 -6.58 -5.44 -18.11
C ASN A 59 -5.43 -6.34 -18.56
N MET A 60 -4.63 -6.87 -17.63
CA MET A 60 -3.51 -7.77 -17.98
C MET A 60 -3.31 -8.90 -16.99
N THR A 61 -2.49 -9.86 -17.39
CA THR A 61 -1.99 -10.90 -16.52
C THR A 61 -0.46 -10.80 -16.43
N LEU A 62 0.03 -10.69 -15.21
CA LEU A 62 1.46 -10.73 -14.90
C LEU A 62 1.81 -12.10 -14.31
N ILE A 63 2.85 -12.72 -14.85
CA ILE A 63 3.29 -14.06 -14.43
C ILE A 63 4.78 -13.98 -14.09
N SER A 64 5.12 -14.42 -12.88
CA SER A 64 6.51 -14.63 -12.49
C SER A 64 6.93 -16.04 -12.87
N ASP A 65 8.03 -16.16 -13.59
CA ASP A 65 8.67 -17.45 -13.84
C ASP A 65 9.48 -17.87 -12.62
N TYR A 66 9.45 -19.16 -12.30
CA TYR A 66 10.18 -19.74 -11.17
C TYR A 66 10.67 -21.14 -11.50
N ASP A 67 11.66 -21.64 -10.76
CA ASP A 67 12.17 -22.99 -10.94
C ASP A 67 11.22 -24.04 -10.32
N LYS A 68 10.49 -24.73 -11.18
CA LYS A 68 9.51 -25.76 -10.76
C LYS A 68 10.09 -26.94 -9.99
N ARG A 69 11.42 -27.11 -10.01
CA ARG A 69 12.10 -28.13 -9.19
C ARG A 69 12.04 -27.78 -7.70
N TYR A 70 11.83 -26.51 -7.37
CA TYR A 70 11.74 -25.99 -6.01
C TYR A 70 10.32 -25.45 -5.77
N PRO A 71 9.44 -26.24 -5.10
CA PRO A 71 8.03 -25.83 -4.90
C PRO A 71 7.85 -24.52 -4.13
N LYS A 72 8.89 -24.06 -3.45
CA LYS A 72 8.94 -22.83 -2.65
C LYS A 72 10.11 -21.95 -3.09
N ASP A 73 10.38 -21.93 -4.37
CA ASP A 73 11.41 -21.07 -4.94
C ASP A 73 11.17 -19.61 -4.52
N GLU A 74 12.21 -18.92 -4.13
CA GLU A 74 12.17 -17.49 -3.79
C GLU A 74 13.18 -16.68 -4.63
N ASP A 75 13.87 -17.34 -5.55
CA ASP A 75 14.84 -16.70 -6.46
C ASP A 75 14.17 -16.26 -7.77
N HIS A 76 13.01 -15.59 -7.61
CA HIS A 76 12.23 -15.04 -8.72
C HIS A 76 11.54 -13.74 -8.30
N CYS A 77 10.61 -13.21 -9.14
CA CYS A 77 9.98 -11.93 -8.86
C CYS A 77 9.14 -11.94 -7.56
N TRP A 78 9.52 -11.08 -6.62
CA TRP A 78 8.82 -10.92 -5.35
C TRP A 78 7.57 -10.07 -5.45
N THR A 79 7.59 -9.05 -6.29
CA THR A 79 6.51 -8.05 -6.38
C THR A 79 6.06 -7.90 -7.82
N GLY A 80 4.74 -7.97 -8.03
CA GLY A 80 4.15 -7.78 -9.35
C GLY A 80 4.18 -6.31 -9.79
N ILE A 81 3.65 -5.42 -8.96
CA ILE A 81 3.65 -3.98 -9.20
C ILE A 81 4.08 -3.26 -7.92
N SER A 82 5.11 -2.42 -8.01
CA SER A 82 5.52 -1.47 -6.98
C SER A 82 5.17 -0.07 -7.41
N ILE A 83 4.45 0.67 -6.56
CA ILE A 83 4.01 2.05 -6.81
C ILE A 83 4.76 2.96 -5.87
N GLU A 84 5.63 3.79 -6.43
CA GLU A 84 6.47 4.73 -5.70
C GLU A 84 6.43 6.10 -6.40
N ASP A 85 6.53 7.18 -5.63
CA ASP A 85 6.46 8.56 -6.15
C ASP A 85 5.31 8.79 -7.13
N ALA A 86 4.12 8.30 -6.76
CA ALA A 86 2.92 8.32 -7.57
C ALA A 86 1.73 8.90 -6.80
N GLU A 87 0.85 9.62 -7.52
CA GLU A 87 -0.36 10.20 -6.99
C GLU A 87 -1.54 10.01 -7.96
N ASN A 88 -2.73 9.74 -7.39
CA ASN A 88 -3.96 9.56 -8.17
C ASN A 88 -3.82 8.51 -9.28
N CYS A 89 -3.22 7.36 -8.94
CA CYS A 89 -2.95 6.27 -9.87
C CYS A 89 -3.79 5.03 -9.53
N TRP A 90 -3.88 4.09 -10.48
CA TRP A 90 -4.68 2.89 -10.27
C TRP A 90 -4.07 1.62 -10.83
N VAL A 91 -4.48 0.49 -10.24
CA VAL A 91 -4.27 -0.87 -10.76
C VAL A 91 -5.62 -1.56 -10.76
N ARG A 92 -6.10 -2.01 -11.92
CA ARG A 92 -7.42 -2.65 -12.00
C ARG A 92 -7.48 -3.80 -13.01
N LEU A 93 -8.30 -4.81 -12.71
CA LEU A 93 -8.51 -5.96 -13.59
C LEU A 93 -7.18 -6.68 -13.94
N VAL A 94 -6.27 -6.77 -12.97
CA VAL A 94 -4.97 -7.42 -13.16
C VAL A 94 -4.94 -8.76 -12.42
N ASN A 95 -4.54 -9.80 -13.15
CA ASN A 95 -4.25 -11.11 -12.57
C ASN A 95 -2.75 -11.26 -12.35
N PHE A 96 -2.38 -11.67 -11.15
CA PHE A 96 -0.98 -11.94 -10.77
C PHE A 96 -0.81 -13.44 -10.57
N LYS A 97 0.28 -14.04 -11.08
CA LYS A 97 0.60 -15.46 -10.88
C LYS A 97 2.02 -15.65 -10.40
N HIS A 98 2.18 -16.51 -9.42
CA HIS A 98 3.46 -17.05 -8.91
C HIS A 98 4.38 -16.03 -8.23
N PHE A 99 3.97 -14.81 -7.97
CA PHE A 99 4.81 -13.85 -7.24
C PHE A 99 5.11 -14.32 -5.81
N ALA A 100 6.35 -14.15 -5.36
CA ALA A 100 6.79 -14.66 -4.07
C ALA A 100 6.21 -13.89 -2.87
N GLY A 101 6.08 -12.58 -2.99
CA GLY A 101 5.66 -11.68 -1.92
C GLY A 101 4.34 -10.99 -2.20
N SER A 102 4.36 -9.86 -2.87
CA SER A 102 3.21 -9.00 -3.10
C SER A 102 2.78 -8.96 -4.56
N ALA A 103 1.47 -9.01 -4.79
CA ALA A 103 0.91 -8.68 -6.10
C ALA A 103 1.05 -7.18 -6.37
N VAL A 104 0.62 -6.35 -5.41
CA VAL A 104 0.76 -4.89 -5.47
C VAL A 104 1.29 -4.37 -4.14
N ILE A 105 2.31 -3.54 -4.20
CA ILE A 105 2.80 -2.76 -3.07
C ILE A 105 2.76 -1.26 -3.39
N VAL A 106 2.13 -0.48 -2.52
CA VAL A 106 2.18 0.98 -2.57
C VAL A 106 3.22 1.42 -1.54
N GLN A 107 4.29 2.04 -2.00
CA GLN A 107 5.39 2.52 -1.17
C GLN A 107 4.99 3.80 -0.42
N ARG A 108 5.82 4.23 0.56
CA ARG A 108 5.54 5.39 1.43
C ARG A 108 5.25 6.69 0.68
N THR A 109 5.77 6.82 -0.52
CA THR A 109 5.63 8.02 -1.36
C THR A 109 4.42 7.97 -2.29
N GLY A 110 3.67 6.85 -2.29
CA GLY A 110 2.41 6.72 -3.02
C GLY A 110 1.25 7.35 -2.26
N SER A 111 0.38 8.05 -2.97
CA SER A 111 -0.81 8.72 -2.41
C SER A 111 -1.98 8.64 -3.37
N LYS A 112 -3.21 8.52 -2.83
CA LYS A 112 -4.45 8.44 -3.62
C LYS A 112 -4.41 7.32 -4.67
N ILE A 113 -4.02 6.12 -4.24
CA ILE A 113 -3.90 4.95 -5.12
C ILE A 113 -5.11 4.06 -4.96
N THR A 114 -5.71 3.66 -6.08
CA THR A 114 -6.81 2.69 -6.13
C THR A 114 -6.34 1.38 -6.75
N VAL A 115 -6.54 0.28 -6.03
CA VAL A 115 -6.31 -1.09 -6.54
C VAL A 115 -7.63 -1.84 -6.47
N GLU A 116 -8.15 -2.27 -7.61
CA GLU A 116 -9.47 -2.89 -7.66
C GLU A 116 -9.57 -4.05 -8.66
N ASP A 117 -10.45 -4.99 -8.34
CA ASP A 117 -10.73 -6.15 -9.20
C ASP A 117 -9.47 -6.95 -9.56
N CYS A 118 -8.54 -7.07 -8.63
CA CYS A 118 -7.25 -7.73 -8.83
C CYS A 118 -7.22 -9.09 -8.10
N ILE A 119 -6.65 -10.10 -8.75
CA ILE A 119 -6.55 -11.45 -8.19
C ILE A 119 -5.11 -11.94 -8.25
N SER A 120 -4.58 -12.39 -7.10
CA SER A 120 -3.30 -13.10 -7.02
C SER A 120 -3.54 -14.59 -6.93
N LYS A 121 -2.86 -15.37 -7.76
CA LYS A 121 -3.02 -16.82 -7.86
C LYS A 121 -1.70 -17.55 -7.66
N GLU A 122 -1.76 -18.69 -6.98
CA GLU A 122 -0.65 -19.65 -6.89
C GLU A 122 0.68 -18.98 -6.50
N PRO A 123 0.76 -18.22 -5.40
CA PRO A 123 2.01 -17.59 -5.00
C PRO A 123 3.05 -18.65 -4.63
N VAL A 124 4.30 -18.44 -5.03
CA VAL A 124 5.41 -19.38 -4.83
C VAL A 124 6.45 -18.79 -3.90
N SER A 125 6.45 -19.23 -2.65
CA SER A 125 7.46 -18.89 -1.62
C SER A 125 7.20 -19.67 -0.33
N GLU A 126 8.05 -19.52 0.66
CA GLU A 126 7.76 -19.98 2.03
C GLU A 126 6.58 -19.22 2.64
N ILE A 127 5.72 -19.95 3.37
CA ILE A 127 4.64 -19.34 4.15
C ILE A 127 5.18 -19.02 5.54
N GLY A 128 5.36 -17.77 5.85
CA GLY A 128 5.80 -17.39 7.19
C GLY A 128 6.28 -15.95 7.31
N GLY A 129 6.24 -15.43 8.51
CA GLY A 129 6.67 -14.08 8.82
C GLY A 129 5.90 -13.00 8.07
N MET A 130 6.64 -12.10 7.45
CA MET A 130 6.09 -10.96 6.69
C MET A 130 6.22 -11.15 5.16
N ARG A 131 6.46 -12.37 4.71
CA ARG A 131 6.86 -12.64 3.35
C ARG A 131 5.72 -12.49 2.35
N ARG A 132 4.49 -12.87 2.72
CA ARG A 132 3.34 -12.86 1.81
C ARG A 132 2.29 -11.85 2.24
N CYS A 133 2.48 -10.61 1.87
CA CYS A 133 1.46 -9.57 1.95
C CYS A 133 0.98 -9.25 0.55
N THR A 134 -0.04 -9.95 0.09
CA THR A 134 -0.47 -9.93 -1.32
C THR A 134 -0.79 -8.53 -1.82
N PHE A 135 -1.58 -7.77 -1.05
CA PHE A 135 -1.87 -6.37 -1.33
C PHE A 135 -1.39 -5.58 -0.14
N HIS A 136 -0.42 -4.73 -0.34
CA HIS A 136 0.31 -4.05 0.72
C HIS A 136 0.39 -2.55 0.46
N THR A 137 0.14 -1.74 1.47
CA THR A 137 0.38 -0.31 1.40
C THR A 137 1.21 0.18 2.57
N LEU A 138 2.18 0.99 2.26
CA LEU A 138 2.90 1.90 3.15
C LEU A 138 2.53 3.36 2.84
N GLY A 139 1.82 3.56 1.72
CA GLY A 139 1.37 4.85 1.22
C GLY A 139 0.14 5.37 1.96
N GLN A 140 -0.39 6.47 1.46
CA GLN A 140 -1.50 7.18 2.07
C GLN A 140 -2.70 7.26 1.12
N GLN A 141 -3.90 7.38 1.70
CA GLN A 141 -5.14 7.48 0.92
C GLN A 141 -5.24 6.36 -0.14
N THR A 142 -4.87 5.14 0.24
CA THR A 142 -4.91 3.97 -0.63
C THR A 142 -6.21 3.21 -0.44
N LEU A 143 -6.85 2.84 -1.53
CA LEU A 143 -8.04 1.99 -1.57
C LEU A 143 -7.70 0.65 -2.23
N PHE A 144 -7.93 -0.45 -1.51
CA PHE A 144 -8.02 -1.78 -2.11
C PHE A 144 -9.47 -2.25 -2.05
N GLN A 145 -10.03 -2.61 -3.18
CA GLN A 145 -11.41 -3.11 -3.22
C GLN A 145 -11.57 -4.27 -4.22
N ARG A 146 -12.41 -5.23 -3.89
CA ARG A 146 -12.68 -6.42 -4.70
C ARG A 146 -11.41 -7.17 -5.14
N CYS A 147 -10.41 -7.19 -4.27
CA CYS A 147 -9.15 -7.89 -4.50
C CYS A 147 -9.14 -9.22 -3.72
N GLY A 148 -8.48 -10.22 -4.26
CA GLY A 148 -8.46 -11.55 -3.65
C GLY A 148 -7.20 -12.35 -3.93
N THR A 149 -7.03 -13.47 -3.19
CA THR A 149 -5.94 -14.44 -3.40
C THR A 149 -6.50 -15.85 -3.52
N LEU A 150 -5.88 -16.65 -4.39
CA LEU A 150 -6.18 -18.06 -4.57
C LEU A 150 -4.88 -18.89 -4.59
N PRO A 151 -4.70 -19.93 -3.75
CA PRO A 151 -5.57 -20.32 -2.62
C PRO A 151 -5.56 -19.25 -1.52
N LYS A 152 -6.58 -19.28 -0.66
CA LYS A 152 -6.80 -18.29 0.41
C LYS A 152 -5.57 -18.11 1.30
N GLN A 153 -5.01 -16.93 1.31
CA GLN A 153 -3.90 -16.50 2.17
C GLN A 153 -4.13 -15.06 2.65
N ALA A 154 -3.32 -14.60 3.60
CA ALA A 154 -3.47 -13.24 4.14
C ALA A 154 -3.44 -12.18 3.03
N VAL A 155 -4.57 -11.46 2.90
CA VAL A 155 -4.81 -10.54 1.78
C VAL A 155 -4.14 -9.20 1.99
N CYS A 156 -4.01 -8.76 3.23
CA CYS A 156 -3.59 -7.38 3.48
C CYS A 156 -2.83 -7.19 4.79
N ARG A 157 -1.85 -6.31 4.75
CA ARG A 157 -1.22 -5.73 5.93
C ARG A 157 -1.25 -4.20 5.83
N ILE A 158 -1.70 -3.57 6.90
CA ILE A 158 -1.81 -2.12 7.02
C ILE A 158 -0.83 -1.64 8.09
N PRO A 159 0.11 -0.75 7.75
CA PRO A 159 0.84 -0.01 8.76
C PRO A 159 -0.08 1.03 9.44
N THR A 160 0.22 1.36 10.66
CA THR A 160 -0.43 2.45 11.39
C THR A 160 -0.33 3.76 10.60
N GLY A 161 -1.44 4.44 10.38
CA GLY A 161 -1.48 5.75 9.70
C GLY A 161 -2.08 5.80 8.30
N SER A 162 -2.41 4.66 7.69
CA SER A 162 -3.09 4.61 6.39
C SER A 162 -4.61 4.53 6.56
N VAL A 163 -5.37 5.29 5.77
CA VAL A 163 -6.83 5.13 5.68
C VAL A 163 -7.15 4.01 4.73
N PHE A 164 -7.94 3.07 5.18
CA PHE A 164 -8.29 1.87 4.46
C PHE A 164 -9.81 1.69 4.43
N ILE A 165 -10.37 1.52 3.26
CA ILE A 165 -11.75 1.07 3.10
C ILE A 165 -11.72 -0.26 2.36
N LEU A 166 -11.90 -1.35 3.08
CA LEU A 166 -12.12 -2.68 2.51
C LEU A 166 -13.64 -2.88 2.33
N SER A 167 -14.12 -2.72 1.12
CA SER A 167 -15.45 -3.21 0.75
C SER A 167 -15.32 -4.55 0.02
N GLN A 168 -15.61 -5.64 0.73
CA GLN A 168 -15.71 -7.03 0.27
C GLN A 168 -14.39 -7.73 -0.09
N ILE A 169 -13.97 -8.60 0.82
CA ILE A 169 -13.15 -9.79 0.52
C ILE A 169 -14.14 -10.86 0.06
N PHE A 170 -14.03 -11.33 -1.18
CA PHE A 170 -14.82 -12.47 -1.62
C PHE A 170 -14.33 -13.72 -0.88
N GLU A 171 -15.19 -14.28 -0.05
CA GLU A 171 -15.10 -15.64 0.42
C GLU A 171 -15.83 -16.55 -0.60
N SER A 172 -15.09 -17.31 -1.33
CA SER A 172 -15.61 -18.45 -2.13
C SER A 172 -14.97 -19.74 -1.67
#